data_cb1f7db2bcbd9fe8245b62b0edb17706
#
_entry.id   cb1f7db2bcbd9fe8245b62b0edb17706
#
_cell.length_a   1.000
_cell.length_b   1.000
_cell.length_c   1.000
_cell.angle_alpha   90.00
_cell.angle_beta   90.00
_cell.angle_gamma   90.00
#
_symmetry.space_group_name_H-M   'P 1'
#
loop_
_entity.id
_entity.type
_entity.pdbx_description
1 polymer ?
#
loop_
_entity_poly.entity_id
_entity_poly.type
_entity_poly.pdbx_seq_one_letter_code
_entity_poly.pdbx_strand_id
1 'polypeptide(L)'
;MSAAPRVGSTPIAIAPSCHACAGGSPAPTGSPVIGLVGAPNSGKSTLFNALTGAKAQMGNWPGTTVEVSRGAWKAGDVTYDVIDFPGAYSLDAMSPDEELTREMLINRDADERPDLVIVAVDATAPARGLYLFSEIAEHPYRIIVVLTKTDVASAQGVDVDAGAMQDALG
;
A
#
# COMPACT_ATOMS: atom_id res chain seq x y z
N MET A 1 9.25 -32.44 9.44
CA MET A 1 9.72 -31.48 8.43
C MET A 1 8.63 -31.39 7.37
N SER A 2 7.73 -30.42 7.51
CA SER A 2 6.60 -30.24 6.59
C SER A 2 6.88 -28.99 5.78
N ALA A 3 7.01 -29.13 4.47
CA ALA A 3 7.25 -28.03 3.55
C ALA A 3 5.95 -27.24 3.36
N ALA A 4 5.99 -25.94 3.60
CA ALA A 4 4.91 -25.03 3.29
C ALA A 4 4.68 -24.93 1.76
N PRO A 5 3.44 -24.80 1.29
CA PRO A 5 3.16 -24.68 -0.14
C PRO A 5 3.67 -23.34 -0.66
N ARG A 6 4.47 -23.37 -1.71
CA ARG A 6 4.89 -22.18 -2.47
C ARG A 6 3.66 -21.62 -3.17
N VAL A 7 3.25 -20.42 -2.79
CA VAL A 7 2.25 -19.64 -3.52
C VAL A 7 2.90 -19.15 -4.81
N GLY A 8 2.39 -19.61 -5.94
CA GLY A 8 2.89 -19.19 -7.26
C GLY A 8 2.65 -17.70 -7.48
N SER A 9 3.72 -16.97 -7.66
CA SER A 9 3.70 -15.54 -7.99
C SER A 9 3.47 -15.39 -9.50
N THR A 10 2.25 -14.98 -9.86
CA THR A 10 1.99 -14.45 -11.20
C THR A 10 2.13 -12.93 -11.15
N PRO A 11 2.97 -12.29 -11.95
CA PRO A 11 3.02 -10.84 -12.01
C PRO A 11 1.66 -10.32 -12.46
N ILE A 12 0.98 -9.56 -11.61
CA ILE A 12 -0.25 -8.88 -11.98
C ILE A 12 0.15 -7.67 -12.82
N ALA A 13 0.11 -7.80 -14.13
CA ALA A 13 0.16 -6.65 -15.02
C ALA A 13 -1.13 -5.85 -14.81
N ILE A 14 -1.01 -4.65 -14.24
CA ILE A 14 -2.12 -3.71 -14.19
C ILE A 14 -2.38 -3.25 -15.62
N ALA A 15 -3.39 -3.84 -16.25
CA ALA A 15 -3.83 -3.41 -17.56
C ALA A 15 -4.35 -1.96 -17.48
N PRO A 16 -3.92 -1.06 -18.38
CA PRO A 16 -4.51 0.27 -18.46
C PRO A 16 -5.93 0.14 -19.00
N SER A 17 -6.88 0.68 -18.29
CA SER A 17 -8.30 0.83 -18.66
C SER A 17 -9.29 -0.18 -18.10
N CYS A 18 -9.73 0.08 -16.87
CA CYS A 18 -11.11 -0.21 -16.51
C CYS A 18 -11.86 1.12 -16.34
N HIS A 19 -12.36 1.67 -17.45
CA HIS A 19 -13.28 2.82 -17.46
C HIS A 19 -14.69 2.45 -17.02
N ALA A 20 -14.85 1.68 -15.95
CA ALA A 20 -16.18 1.29 -15.47
C ALA A 20 -16.25 1.17 -13.94
N CYS A 21 -15.75 2.17 -13.21
CA CYS A 21 -16.11 2.33 -11.81
C CYS A 21 -16.93 3.61 -11.65
N ALA A 22 -18.23 3.49 -11.89
CA ALA A 22 -19.18 4.54 -11.60
C ALA A 22 -19.40 4.64 -10.09
N GLY A 23 -19.20 5.83 -9.53
CA GLY A 23 -19.73 6.27 -8.24
C GLY A 23 -18.79 6.01 -7.07
N GLY A 24 -18.31 7.09 -6.42
CA GLY A 24 -17.59 7.09 -5.16
C GLY A 24 -18.48 6.69 -3.99
N SER A 25 -18.87 5.43 -3.92
CA SER A 25 -19.48 4.85 -2.73
C SER A 25 -18.39 4.26 -1.85
N PRO A 26 -18.50 4.34 -0.53
CA PRO A 26 -17.60 3.61 0.36
C PRO A 26 -17.66 2.12 0.06
N ALA A 27 -16.60 1.40 0.37
CA ALA A 27 -16.62 -0.05 0.28
C ALA A 27 -17.75 -0.63 1.17
N PRO A 28 -18.39 -1.72 0.77
CA PRO A 28 -19.39 -2.39 1.60
C PRO A 28 -18.81 -2.76 2.97
N THR A 29 -19.65 -2.73 4.01
CA THR A 29 -19.24 -3.16 5.35
C THR A 29 -18.76 -4.62 5.31
N GLY A 30 -17.58 -4.87 5.87
CA GLY A 30 -16.96 -6.20 5.85
C GLY A 30 -16.10 -6.48 4.61
N SER A 31 -15.86 -5.47 3.75
CA SER A 31 -14.85 -5.57 2.68
C SER A 31 -13.45 -5.71 3.29
N PRO A 32 -12.57 -6.53 2.70
CA PRO A 32 -11.18 -6.60 3.13
C PRO A 32 -10.50 -5.24 3.04
N VAL A 33 -9.71 -4.89 4.04
CA VAL A 33 -9.06 -3.60 4.19
C VAL A 33 -7.63 -3.66 3.66
N ILE A 34 -7.27 -2.71 2.81
CA ILE A 34 -5.90 -2.55 2.30
C ILE A 34 -5.34 -1.23 2.84
N GLY A 35 -4.23 -1.32 3.57
CA GLY A 35 -3.45 -0.16 3.97
C GLY A 35 -2.41 0.19 2.90
N LEU A 36 -2.46 1.40 2.37
CA LEU A 36 -1.45 1.91 1.44
C LEU A 36 -0.46 2.79 2.18
N VAL A 37 0.77 2.35 2.28
CA VAL A 37 1.86 3.03 3.00
C VAL A 37 3.01 3.37 2.06
N GLY A 38 3.85 4.32 2.46
CA GLY A 38 5.03 4.71 1.71
C GLY A 38 5.57 6.05 2.15
N ALA A 39 6.80 6.33 1.76
CA ALA A 39 7.46 7.60 2.04
C ALA A 39 6.69 8.79 1.44
N PRO A 40 6.78 9.99 2.02
CA PRO A 40 6.30 11.19 1.38
C PRO A 40 6.84 11.31 -0.05
N ASN A 41 5.99 11.70 -0.98
CA ASN A 41 6.31 11.82 -2.41
C ASN A 41 6.73 10.52 -3.12
N SER A 42 6.49 9.34 -2.53
CA SER A 42 6.74 8.04 -3.18
C SER A 42 5.76 7.69 -4.31
N GLY A 43 4.83 8.58 -4.67
CA GLY A 43 3.78 8.28 -5.66
C GLY A 43 2.57 7.55 -5.07
N LYS A 44 2.49 7.42 -3.75
CA LYS A 44 1.43 6.74 -3.01
C LYS A 44 0.03 7.26 -3.37
N SER A 45 -0.19 8.58 -3.36
CA SER A 45 -1.49 9.18 -3.71
C SER A 45 -1.84 8.97 -5.19
N THR A 46 -0.86 8.91 -6.08
CA THR A 46 -1.09 8.57 -7.49
C THR A 46 -1.57 7.12 -7.62
N LEU A 47 -0.94 6.19 -6.90
CA LEU A 47 -1.36 4.79 -6.84
C LEU A 47 -2.76 4.66 -6.24
N PHE A 48 -3.03 5.35 -5.13
CA PHE A 48 -4.35 5.38 -4.50
C PHE A 48 -5.43 5.83 -5.48
N ASN A 49 -5.20 6.94 -6.18
CA ASN A 49 -6.14 7.47 -7.17
C ASN A 49 -6.32 6.52 -8.37
N ALA A 50 -5.27 5.83 -8.78
CA ALA A 50 -5.35 4.83 -9.86
C ALA A 50 -6.21 3.61 -9.44
N LEU A 51 -6.10 3.16 -8.20
CA LEU A 51 -6.89 2.04 -7.67
C LEU A 51 -8.36 2.43 -7.45
N THR A 52 -8.60 3.58 -6.83
CA THR A 52 -9.94 4.00 -6.39
C THR A 52 -10.70 4.86 -7.42
N GLY A 53 -10.08 5.18 -8.55
CA GLY A 53 -10.67 6.05 -9.59
C GLY A 53 -10.77 7.51 -9.17
N ALA A 54 -9.84 8.00 -8.33
CA ALA A 54 -9.80 9.36 -7.79
C ALA A 54 -11.08 9.79 -7.04
N LYS A 55 -11.79 8.84 -6.45
CA LYS A 55 -13.02 9.04 -5.69
C LYS A 55 -12.79 8.76 -4.21
N ALA A 56 -11.78 9.41 -3.66
CA ALA A 56 -11.50 9.35 -2.24
C ALA A 56 -12.61 10.00 -1.43
N GLN A 57 -12.97 9.39 -0.32
CA GLN A 57 -13.68 10.04 0.76
C GLN A 57 -12.66 10.40 1.84
N MET A 58 -12.66 11.66 2.24
CA MET A 58 -11.90 12.09 3.42
C MET A 58 -12.70 11.71 4.66
N GLY A 59 -12.07 11.04 5.59
CA GLY A 59 -12.70 10.66 6.84
C GLY A 59 -11.68 10.58 7.96
N ASN A 60 -12.13 10.83 9.19
CA ASN A 60 -11.27 10.65 10.33
C ASN A 60 -11.10 9.16 10.61
N TRP A 61 -9.86 8.76 10.86
CA TRP A 61 -9.63 7.42 11.37
C TRP A 61 -10.23 7.29 12.78
N PRO A 62 -10.94 6.19 13.09
CA PRO A 62 -11.56 6.03 14.40
C PRO A 62 -10.57 6.26 15.55
N GLY A 63 -10.94 7.15 16.49
CA GLY A 63 -10.12 7.48 17.66
C GLY A 63 -8.99 8.47 17.40
N THR A 64 -8.88 9.08 16.21
CA THR A 64 -7.89 10.12 15.90
C THR A 64 -8.56 11.35 15.30
N THR A 65 -7.86 12.48 15.34
CA THR A 65 -8.27 13.73 14.67
C THR A 65 -7.69 13.86 13.27
N VAL A 66 -6.94 12.86 12.82
CA VAL A 66 -6.25 12.90 11.52
C VAL A 66 -7.17 12.36 10.44
N GLU A 67 -7.28 13.13 9.37
CA GLU A 67 -8.02 12.73 8.18
C GLU A 67 -7.19 11.78 7.34
N VAL A 68 -7.79 10.64 6.96
CA VAL A 68 -7.25 9.68 6.01
C VAL A 68 -8.16 9.59 4.80
N SER A 69 -7.58 9.34 3.64
CA SER A 69 -8.35 9.10 2.44
C SER A 69 -8.73 7.62 2.36
N ARG A 70 -10.00 7.35 2.12
CA ARG A 70 -10.53 6.00 1.90
C ARG A 70 -11.21 5.90 0.55
N GLY A 71 -11.11 4.76 -0.09
CA GLY A 71 -11.76 4.54 -1.38
C GLY A 71 -11.97 3.06 -1.67
N ALA A 72 -13.05 2.75 -2.39
CA ALA A 72 -13.32 1.39 -2.83
C ALA A 72 -12.51 1.05 -4.09
N TRP A 73 -11.85 -0.11 -4.06
CA TRP A 73 -11.18 -0.69 -5.22
C TRP A 73 -11.79 -2.05 -5.53
N LYS A 74 -12.27 -2.21 -6.77
CA LYS A 74 -12.81 -3.47 -7.23
C LYS A 74 -11.76 -4.22 -8.06
N ALA A 75 -11.36 -5.39 -7.56
CA ALA A 75 -10.48 -6.31 -8.28
C ALA A 75 -11.23 -7.64 -8.51
N GLY A 76 -11.59 -7.90 -9.75
CA GLY A 76 -12.46 -9.04 -10.10
C GLY A 76 -13.83 -8.89 -9.44
N ASP A 77 -14.23 -9.90 -8.66
CA ASP A 77 -15.52 -9.92 -7.95
C ASP A 77 -15.41 -9.40 -6.51
N VAL A 78 -14.21 -9.06 -6.04
CA VAL A 78 -13.98 -8.57 -4.68
C VAL A 78 -13.84 -7.05 -4.68
N THR A 79 -14.52 -6.42 -3.73
CA THR A 79 -14.36 -4.99 -3.45
C THR A 79 -13.52 -4.84 -2.19
N TYR A 80 -12.45 -4.08 -2.28
CA TYR A 80 -11.54 -3.75 -1.18
C TYR A 80 -11.78 -2.34 -0.70
N ASP A 81 -11.59 -2.11 0.59
CA ASP A 81 -11.54 -0.78 1.19
C ASP A 81 -10.08 -0.34 1.30
N VAL A 82 -9.67 0.60 0.46
CA VAL A 82 -8.28 1.09 0.42
C VAL A 82 -8.16 2.34 1.26
N ILE A 83 -7.20 2.34 2.18
CA ILE A 83 -6.90 3.44 3.08
C ILE A 83 -5.53 4.00 2.73
N ASP A 84 -5.46 5.29 2.40
CA ASP A 84 -4.21 6.01 2.16
C ASP A 84 -3.66 6.52 3.49
N PHE A 85 -2.61 5.89 4.00
CA PHE A 85 -1.97 6.26 5.25
C PHE A 85 -1.10 7.51 5.07
N PRO A 86 -0.87 8.30 6.11
CA PRO A 86 0.10 9.39 6.07
C PRO A 86 1.48 8.90 5.61
N GLY A 87 2.22 9.80 4.97
CA GLY A 87 3.57 9.45 4.48
C GLY A 87 4.53 9.22 5.64
N ALA A 88 5.18 8.05 5.67
CA ALA A 88 6.14 7.68 6.69
C ALA A 88 7.43 7.15 6.06
N TYR A 89 8.56 7.49 6.65
CA TYR A 89 9.87 6.94 6.27
C TYR A 89 10.24 5.73 7.13
N SER A 90 9.66 5.65 8.33
CA SER A 90 9.93 4.65 9.36
C SER A 90 8.72 4.48 10.26
N LEU A 91 8.64 3.35 10.95
CA LEU A 91 7.72 3.12 12.06
C LEU A 91 8.30 3.59 13.41
N ASP A 92 9.56 4.03 13.44
CA ASP A 92 10.13 4.76 14.57
C ASP A 92 9.60 6.19 14.56
N ALA A 93 8.49 6.41 15.26
CA ALA A 93 7.71 7.63 15.23
C ALA A 93 8.53 8.88 15.63
N MET A 94 9.09 9.57 14.64
CA MET A 94 9.79 10.84 14.78
C MET A 94 8.90 12.02 14.39
N SER A 95 7.77 11.76 13.74
CA SER A 95 6.79 12.75 13.30
C SER A 95 5.36 12.29 13.64
N PRO A 96 4.39 13.23 13.75
CA PRO A 96 2.98 12.87 13.97
C PRO A 96 2.41 11.93 12.90
N ASP A 97 2.86 12.06 11.65
CA ASP A 97 2.42 11.21 10.54
C ASP A 97 2.95 9.77 10.70
N GLU A 98 4.20 9.62 11.14
CA GLU A 98 4.81 8.32 11.42
C GLU A 98 4.18 7.67 12.64
N GLU A 99 3.92 8.45 13.70
CA GLU A 99 3.22 7.98 14.89
C GLU A 99 1.84 7.44 14.55
N LEU A 100 1.08 8.16 13.71
CA LEU A 100 -0.22 7.71 13.26
C LEU A 100 -0.12 6.44 12.42
N THR A 101 0.80 6.38 11.46
CA THR A 101 1.02 5.20 10.63
C THR A 101 1.39 3.98 11.50
N ARG A 102 2.25 4.17 12.49
CA ARG A 102 2.59 3.13 13.47
C ARG A 102 1.37 2.69 14.28
N GLU A 103 0.59 3.64 14.79
CA GLU A 103 -0.61 3.32 15.55
C GLU A 103 -1.61 2.51 14.71
N MET A 104 -1.83 2.92 13.48
CA MET A 104 -2.74 2.25 12.56
C MET A 104 -2.28 0.84 12.18
N LEU A 105 -0.97 0.59 12.11
CA LEU A 105 -0.42 -0.71 11.75
C LEU A 105 -0.16 -1.60 12.98
N ILE A 106 0.37 -1.06 14.07
CA ILE A 106 0.94 -1.89 15.14
C ILE A 106 0.04 -1.94 16.38
N ASN A 107 -0.45 -0.77 16.82
CA ASN A 107 -1.05 -0.61 18.16
C ASN A 107 -2.53 -0.94 18.22
N ARG A 108 -3.17 -1.26 17.08
CA ARG A 108 -4.60 -1.57 17.06
C ARG A 108 -4.90 -3.02 17.29
N ASP A 109 -6.12 -3.28 17.73
CA ASP A 109 -6.65 -4.63 17.82
C ASP A 109 -6.66 -5.31 16.44
N ALA A 110 -6.53 -6.63 16.41
CA ALA A 110 -6.39 -7.39 15.16
C ALA A 110 -7.54 -7.12 14.17
N ASP A 111 -8.74 -6.87 14.67
CA ASP A 111 -9.94 -6.63 13.87
C ASP A 111 -9.97 -5.21 13.22
N GLU A 112 -9.10 -4.31 13.67
CA GLU A 112 -9.00 -2.94 13.15
C GLU A 112 -7.80 -2.74 12.23
N ARG A 113 -6.96 -3.76 12.08
CA ARG A 113 -5.77 -3.73 11.22
C ARG A 113 -6.12 -4.00 9.76
N PRO A 114 -5.35 -3.48 8.81
CA PRO A 114 -5.52 -3.87 7.42
C PRO A 114 -5.21 -5.35 7.21
N ASP A 115 -5.98 -6.03 6.35
CA ASP A 115 -5.78 -7.42 5.94
C ASP A 115 -4.55 -7.58 5.03
N LEU A 116 -4.21 -6.51 4.32
CA LEU A 116 -3.11 -6.43 3.36
C LEU A 116 -2.48 -5.04 3.42
N VAL A 117 -1.17 -4.98 3.37
CA VAL A 117 -0.41 -3.72 3.27
C VAL A 117 0.26 -3.63 1.91
N ILE A 118 0.02 -2.52 1.22
CA ILE A 118 0.74 -2.16 -0.02
C ILE A 118 1.78 -1.11 0.33
N VAL A 119 3.05 -1.41 0.08
CA VAL A 119 4.16 -0.49 0.29
C VAL A 119 4.56 0.14 -1.04
N ALA A 120 4.32 1.45 -1.18
CA ALA A 120 4.73 2.21 -2.36
C ALA A 120 6.20 2.62 -2.26
N VAL A 121 7.03 2.06 -3.13
CA VAL A 121 8.48 2.29 -3.17
C VAL A 121 8.83 3.10 -4.43
N ASP A 122 9.43 4.26 -4.23
CA ASP A 122 9.94 5.10 -5.31
C ASP A 122 11.14 4.42 -5.97
N ALA A 123 11.00 4.04 -7.24
CA ALA A 123 12.05 3.36 -8.01
C ALA A 123 13.30 4.22 -8.20
N THR A 124 13.20 5.54 -8.10
CA THR A 124 14.36 6.47 -8.20
C THR A 124 15.20 6.51 -6.92
N ALA A 125 14.61 6.14 -5.78
CA ALA A 125 15.26 6.14 -4.47
C ALA A 125 14.71 5.01 -3.57
N PRO A 126 14.91 3.73 -3.95
CA PRO A 126 14.22 2.60 -3.33
C PRO A 126 14.61 2.35 -1.87
N ALA A 127 15.80 2.75 -1.45
CA ALA A 127 16.34 2.45 -0.13
C ALA A 127 15.40 2.87 1.02
N ARG A 128 14.76 4.04 0.91
CA ARG A 128 13.84 4.54 1.95
C ARG A 128 12.56 3.73 2.04
N GLY A 129 11.99 3.37 0.88
CA GLY A 129 10.78 2.55 0.84
C GLY A 129 11.05 1.12 1.30
N LEU A 130 12.22 0.57 0.98
CA LEU A 130 12.63 -0.76 1.42
C LEU A 130 12.95 -0.80 2.92
N TYR A 131 13.45 0.30 3.49
CA TYR A 131 13.63 0.41 4.94
C TYR A 131 12.26 0.32 5.65
N LEU A 132 11.28 1.13 5.23
CA LEU A 132 9.92 1.06 5.77
C LEU A 132 9.30 -0.34 5.58
N PHE A 133 9.51 -0.96 4.40
CA PHE A 133 9.08 -2.33 4.15
C PHE A 133 9.68 -3.30 5.18
N SER A 134 10.99 -3.21 5.47
CA SER A 134 11.64 -4.12 6.42
C SER A 134 11.06 -4.03 7.82
N GLU A 135 10.70 -2.84 8.27
CA GLU A 135 10.05 -2.65 9.58
C GLU A 135 8.63 -3.24 9.59
N ILE A 136 7.85 -3.06 8.51
CA ILE A 136 6.51 -3.63 8.39
C ILE A 136 6.58 -5.16 8.31
N ALA A 137 7.59 -5.72 7.66
CA ALA A 137 7.78 -7.16 7.50
C ALA A 137 8.10 -7.89 8.82
N GLU A 138 8.50 -7.18 9.87
CA GLU A 138 8.63 -7.74 11.22
C GLU A 138 7.26 -8.09 11.86
N HIS A 139 6.17 -7.59 11.28
CA HIS A 139 4.83 -7.82 11.76
C HIS A 139 4.07 -8.82 10.87
N PRO A 140 3.02 -9.49 11.38
CA PRO A 140 2.32 -10.57 10.67
C PRO A 140 1.38 -10.05 9.58
N TYR A 141 1.89 -9.23 8.67
CA TYR A 141 1.14 -8.71 7.53
C TYR A 141 1.40 -9.51 6.25
N ARG A 142 0.39 -9.53 5.39
CA ARG A 142 0.59 -9.79 3.96
C ARG A 142 1.01 -8.48 3.32
N ILE A 143 2.15 -8.49 2.63
CA ILE A 143 2.72 -7.26 2.07
C ILE A 143 2.87 -7.41 0.56
N ILE A 144 2.51 -6.36 -0.16
CA ILE A 144 2.81 -6.20 -1.59
C ILE A 144 3.66 -4.95 -1.74
N VAL A 145 4.84 -5.10 -2.35
CA VAL A 145 5.67 -3.95 -2.72
C VAL A 145 5.30 -3.50 -4.13
N VAL A 146 4.99 -2.22 -4.28
CA VAL A 146 4.68 -1.60 -5.58
C VAL A 146 5.73 -0.56 -5.91
N LEU A 147 6.45 -0.79 -7.01
CA LEU A 147 7.40 0.19 -7.54
C LEU A 147 6.65 1.31 -8.27
N THR A 148 6.89 2.52 -7.85
CA THR A 148 6.33 3.74 -8.44
C THR A 148 7.42 4.51 -9.20
N LYS A 149 7.02 5.45 -10.05
CA LYS A 149 7.96 6.30 -10.82
C LYS A 149 9.00 5.51 -11.63
N THR A 150 8.63 4.34 -12.11
CA THR A 150 9.51 3.49 -12.92
C THR A 150 9.88 4.15 -14.25
N ASP A 151 9.00 4.97 -14.80
CA ASP A 151 9.24 5.81 -15.97
C ASP A 151 10.35 6.85 -15.71
N VAL A 152 10.33 7.49 -14.55
CA VAL A 152 11.36 8.45 -14.14
C VAL A 152 12.70 7.75 -13.90
N ALA A 153 12.67 6.60 -13.21
CA ALA A 153 13.87 5.79 -12.97
C ALA A 153 14.52 5.36 -14.28
N SER A 154 13.74 4.85 -15.23
CA SER A 154 14.24 4.48 -16.57
C SER A 154 14.83 5.68 -17.32
N ALA A 155 14.21 6.85 -17.25
CA ALA A 155 14.74 8.07 -17.87
C ALA A 155 16.08 8.52 -17.25
N GLN A 156 16.35 8.16 -16.00
CA GLN A 156 17.61 8.40 -15.30
C GLN A 156 18.65 7.27 -15.50
N GLY A 157 18.32 6.26 -16.32
CA GLY A 157 19.19 5.11 -16.54
C GLY A 157 19.21 4.11 -15.38
N VAL A 158 18.24 4.19 -14.48
CA VAL A 158 18.03 3.23 -13.40
C VAL A 158 17.04 2.18 -13.88
N ASP A 159 17.53 0.96 -14.07
CA ASP A 159 16.69 -0.19 -14.40
C ASP A 159 16.44 -0.99 -13.11
N VAL A 160 15.17 -1.20 -12.78
CA VAL A 160 14.77 -1.96 -11.59
C VAL A 160 14.18 -3.28 -12.03
N ASP A 161 14.89 -4.35 -11.74
CA ASP A 161 14.42 -5.73 -11.96
C ASP A 161 13.46 -6.14 -10.83
N ALA A 162 12.16 -6.10 -11.15
CA ALA A 162 11.12 -6.48 -10.20
C ALA A 162 11.20 -7.97 -9.80
N GLY A 163 11.68 -8.84 -10.71
CA GLY A 163 11.87 -10.26 -10.43
C GLY A 163 13.01 -10.49 -9.42
N ALA A 164 14.15 -9.86 -9.66
CA ALA A 164 15.27 -9.93 -8.72
C ALA A 164 14.91 -9.32 -7.36
N MET A 165 14.12 -8.25 -7.33
CA MET A 165 13.63 -7.68 -6.09
C MET A 165 12.70 -8.63 -5.35
N GLN A 166 11.78 -9.29 -6.04
CA GLN A 166 10.88 -10.28 -5.44
C GLN A 166 11.67 -11.44 -4.84
N ASP A 167 12.67 -11.96 -5.55
CA ASP A 167 13.52 -13.05 -5.05
C ASP A 167 14.32 -12.65 -3.80
N ALA A 168 14.70 -11.38 -3.70
CA ALA A 168 15.42 -10.84 -2.57
C ALA A 168 14.55 -10.55 -1.33
N LEU A 169 13.29 -10.19 -1.55
CA LEU A 169 12.37 -9.84 -0.47
C LEU A 169 11.57 -11.03 0.08
N GLY A 170 11.48 -12.14 -0.67
CA GLY A 170 10.76 -13.36 -0.30
C GLY A 170 9.35 -13.37 -0.84
#